data_21d27837ef02034164374f670a4a0d7a
#
_entry.id   21d27837ef02034164374f670a4a0d7a
#
_cell.length_a   1.000
_cell.length_b   1.000
_cell.length_c   1.000
_cell.angle_alpha   90.00
_cell.angle_beta   90.00
_cell.angle_gamma   90.00
#
_symmetry.space_group_name_H-M   'P 1'
#
loop_
_entity.id
_entity.type
_entity.pdbx_description
1 polymer ?
#
loop_
_entity_poly.entity_id
_entity_poly.type
_entity_poly.pdbx_seq_one_letter_code
_entity_poly.pdbx_strand_id
1 'polypeptide(L)'
;MKMTTEAAISGKMILANDHYVAVPYDCTGLASLAENGVIPAGTIVPANDATAEGVLLEDVRVQQNPNGAMVMHGFLRQSRLPVAPTAAAVTALRGKGITILDVAGKAQPQKCTVTYDANGGTGTVTDSKSPYAYGATVTVAAGSGLTAPQGSDKTFQGWALSADAAAKDDA
;
A
#
# COMPACT_ATOMS: atom_id res chain seq x y z
N MET A 1 -2.73 29.89 34.04
CA MET A 1 -1.86 28.76 33.75
C MET A 1 -2.63 27.84 32.81
N LYS A 2 -2.26 27.77 31.51
CA LYS A 2 -2.96 26.98 30.52
C LYS A 2 -2.22 25.64 30.44
N MET A 3 -2.80 24.57 30.98
CA MET A 3 -2.29 23.23 30.79
C MET A 3 -2.62 22.82 29.35
N THR A 4 -1.62 22.73 28.51
CA THR A 4 -1.72 22.06 27.21
C THR A 4 -1.52 20.58 27.46
N THR A 5 -2.58 19.80 27.36
CA THR A 5 -2.49 18.34 27.33
C THR A 5 -1.91 17.98 25.97
N GLU A 6 -0.61 17.77 25.88
CA GLU A 6 -0.06 17.02 24.75
C GLU A 6 -0.66 15.62 24.85
N ALA A 7 -1.34 15.21 23.80
CA ALA A 7 -1.75 13.82 23.67
C ALA A 7 -0.50 12.95 23.84
N ALA A 8 -0.49 12.09 24.84
CA ALA A 8 0.57 11.10 24.98
C ALA A 8 0.70 10.41 23.63
N ILE A 9 1.86 10.50 23.01
CA ILE A 9 2.17 9.80 21.78
C ILE A 9 2.09 8.34 22.18
N SER A 10 0.97 7.73 21.92
CA SER A 10 0.76 6.29 22.01
C SER A 10 1.76 5.70 21.03
N GLY A 11 2.89 5.20 21.55
CA GLY A 11 3.91 4.58 20.72
C GLY A 11 3.21 3.60 19.83
N LYS A 12 3.26 3.80 18.53
CA LYS A 12 2.71 2.85 17.57
C LYS A 12 3.42 1.54 17.84
N MET A 13 2.76 0.61 18.51
CA MET A 13 3.32 -0.70 18.74
C MET A 13 3.43 -1.40 17.38
N ILE A 14 4.55 -1.17 16.71
CA ILE A 14 4.87 -1.79 15.42
C ILE A 14 5.08 -3.30 15.53
N LEU A 15 5.38 -3.76 16.75
CA LEU A 15 5.63 -5.16 17.05
C LEU A 15 4.33 -5.98 16.94
N ALA A 16 4.48 -7.20 16.45
CA ALA A 16 3.40 -8.19 16.42
C ALA A 16 3.32 -9.00 17.72
N ASN A 17 4.44 -9.12 18.45
CA ASN A 17 4.57 -9.80 19.73
C ASN A 17 5.75 -9.21 20.51
N ASP A 18 6.00 -9.74 21.72
CA ASP A 18 7.05 -9.26 22.63
C ASP A 18 8.43 -9.89 22.36
N HIS A 19 8.54 -10.71 21.33
CA HIS A 19 9.81 -11.36 20.97
C HIS A 19 10.55 -10.51 19.93
N TYR A 20 11.44 -9.65 20.41
CA TYR A 20 12.25 -8.80 19.56
C TYR A 20 13.62 -8.48 20.19
N VAL A 21 14.56 -8.07 19.34
CA VAL A 21 15.85 -7.49 19.75
C VAL A 21 15.97 -6.14 19.09
N ALA A 22 16.24 -5.11 19.89
CA ALA A 22 16.52 -3.77 19.42
C ALA A 22 17.91 -3.32 19.88
N VAL A 23 18.56 -2.48 19.08
CA VAL A 23 19.86 -1.87 19.35
C VAL A 23 19.77 -0.36 19.19
N PRO A 24 20.65 0.40 19.87
CA PRO A 24 20.78 1.83 19.59
C PRO A 24 21.15 2.08 18.13
N TYR A 25 20.54 3.10 17.53
CA TYR A 25 20.77 3.48 16.15
C TYR A 25 20.88 5.00 16.02
N ASP A 26 21.96 5.47 15.38
CA ASP A 26 22.19 6.89 15.13
C ASP A 26 21.40 7.36 13.90
N CYS A 27 20.45 8.24 14.10
CA CYS A 27 19.59 8.82 13.08
C CYS A 27 20.08 10.20 12.59
N THR A 28 21.27 10.67 12.96
CA THR A 28 21.78 11.99 12.60
C THR A 28 21.74 12.25 11.09
N GLY A 29 22.08 11.25 10.27
CA GLY A 29 22.08 11.33 8.80
C GLY A 29 20.70 11.17 8.14
N LEU A 30 19.63 10.93 8.92
CA LEU A 30 18.32 10.54 8.42
C LEU A 30 17.28 11.67 8.46
N ALA A 31 17.73 12.93 8.54
CA ALA A 31 16.82 14.08 8.60
C ALA A 31 15.83 14.15 7.41
N SER A 32 16.18 13.60 6.26
CA SER A 32 15.30 13.51 5.08
C SER A 32 14.10 12.58 5.27
N LEU A 33 14.15 11.68 6.25
CA LEU A 33 13.03 10.78 6.61
C LEU A 33 12.13 11.39 7.70
N ALA A 34 12.49 12.57 8.21
CA ALA A 34 11.74 13.21 9.27
C ALA A 34 10.58 14.04 8.72
N GLU A 35 9.40 13.87 9.31
CA GLU A 35 8.24 14.73 9.13
C GLU A 35 8.11 15.65 10.35
N ASN A 36 8.12 16.98 10.15
CA ASN A 36 8.10 17.97 11.24
C ASN A 36 9.20 17.75 12.30
N GLY A 37 10.40 17.31 11.87
CA GLY A 37 11.53 17.06 12.76
C GLY A 37 11.47 15.73 13.53
N VAL A 38 10.51 14.87 13.22
CA VAL A 38 10.34 13.55 13.83
C VAL A 38 10.41 12.46 12.75
N ILE A 39 11.27 11.47 12.96
CA ILE A 39 11.23 10.21 12.18
C ILE A 39 10.25 9.29 12.90
N PRO A 40 9.15 8.88 12.26
CA PRO A 40 8.13 8.09 12.93
C PRO A 40 8.58 6.65 13.21
N ALA A 41 8.07 6.08 14.30
CA ALA A 41 8.20 4.65 14.58
C ALA A 41 7.74 3.81 13.38
N GLY A 42 8.45 2.73 13.12
CA GLY A 42 8.18 1.87 11.97
C GLY A 42 8.88 2.32 10.68
N THR A 43 9.66 3.40 10.71
CA THR A 43 10.49 3.79 9.58
C THR A 43 11.60 2.76 9.37
N ILE A 44 11.73 2.28 8.13
CA ILE A 44 12.81 1.36 7.72
C ILE A 44 14.09 2.17 7.52
N VAL A 45 15.16 1.74 8.14
CA VAL A 45 16.44 2.45 8.13
C VAL A 45 17.57 1.54 7.59
N PRO A 46 18.60 2.13 6.94
CA PRO A 46 18.75 3.53 6.54
C PRO A 46 17.80 3.97 5.41
N ALA A 47 17.29 3.02 4.61
CA ALA A 47 16.38 3.28 3.51
C ALA A 47 15.40 2.11 3.31
N ASN A 48 14.26 2.39 2.67
CA ASN A 48 13.24 1.38 2.35
C ASN A 48 13.57 0.67 1.02
N ASP A 49 14.72 0.00 0.98
CA ASP A 49 15.25 -0.71 -0.19
C ASP A 49 16.11 -1.91 0.22
N ALA A 50 16.97 -2.39 -0.68
CA ALA A 50 17.86 -3.52 -0.44
C ALA A 50 18.94 -3.24 0.64
N THR A 51 19.14 -1.99 1.05
CA THR A 51 20.08 -1.58 2.10
C THR A 51 19.46 -1.59 3.50
N ALA A 52 18.17 -1.94 3.62
CA ALA A 52 17.47 -1.96 4.89
C ALA A 52 18.20 -2.80 5.95
N GLU A 53 18.43 -2.18 7.10
CA GLU A 53 19.14 -2.80 8.23
C GLU A 53 18.21 -3.16 9.37
N GLY A 54 17.15 -2.37 9.55
CA GLY A 54 16.19 -2.57 10.60
C GLY A 54 15.03 -1.59 10.52
N VAL A 55 14.25 -1.52 11.59
CA VAL A 55 13.05 -0.69 11.67
C VAL A 55 13.05 0.05 12.99
N LEU A 56 12.82 1.35 12.98
CA LEU A 56 12.78 2.15 14.22
C LEU A 56 11.61 1.72 15.10
N LEU A 57 11.89 1.44 16.36
CA LEU A 57 10.90 0.99 17.34
C LEU A 57 9.98 2.12 17.80
N GLU A 58 10.52 3.32 17.89
CA GLU A 58 9.87 4.52 18.43
C GLU A 58 10.15 5.76 17.59
N ASP A 59 9.39 6.81 17.83
CA ASP A 59 9.58 8.12 17.19
C ASP A 59 10.91 8.74 17.60
N VAL A 60 11.70 9.23 16.62
CA VAL A 60 12.99 9.87 16.88
C VAL A 60 12.94 11.34 16.51
N ARG A 61 13.21 12.23 17.50
CA ARG A 61 13.29 13.68 17.30
C ARG A 61 14.71 14.08 16.91
N VAL A 62 14.97 14.19 15.60
CA VAL A 62 16.33 14.37 15.07
C VAL A 62 17.07 15.61 15.56
N GLN A 63 16.34 16.69 15.91
CA GLN A 63 16.96 17.93 16.38
C GLN A 63 17.25 17.95 17.90
N GLN A 64 16.59 17.10 18.66
CA GLN A 64 16.73 17.05 20.11
C GLN A 64 17.59 15.88 20.55
N ASN A 65 17.30 14.70 20.07
CA ASN A 65 18.03 13.48 20.32
C ASN A 65 17.92 12.57 19.09
N PRO A 66 18.95 12.55 18.21
CA PRO A 66 18.92 11.74 16.99
C PRO A 66 19.17 10.25 17.24
N ASN A 67 19.25 9.79 18.48
CA ASN A 67 19.42 8.39 18.80
C ASN A 67 18.04 7.71 18.96
N GLY A 68 17.85 6.62 18.24
CA GLY A 68 16.67 5.78 18.31
C GLY A 68 17.01 4.34 18.70
N ALA A 69 15.97 3.54 18.91
CA ALA A 69 16.08 2.10 19.02
C ALA A 69 15.65 1.45 17.70
N MET A 70 16.52 0.66 17.08
CA MET A 70 16.25 -0.06 15.85
C MET A 70 16.04 -1.54 16.14
N VAL A 71 14.91 -2.07 15.71
CA VAL A 71 14.62 -3.51 15.74
C VAL A 71 15.51 -4.21 14.73
N MET A 72 16.31 -5.16 15.17
CA MET A 72 17.17 -6.01 14.34
C MET A 72 16.66 -7.45 14.20
N HIS A 73 15.79 -7.86 15.09
CA HIS A 73 15.17 -9.19 15.07
C HIS A 73 13.77 -9.10 15.65
N GLY A 74 12.80 -9.77 15.04
CA GLY A 74 11.45 -9.83 15.58
C GLY A 74 10.37 -9.87 14.50
N PHE A 75 9.12 -9.73 14.96
CA PHE A 75 7.93 -9.79 14.14
C PHE A 75 7.22 -8.44 14.16
N LEU A 76 7.04 -7.84 12.98
CA LEU A 76 6.42 -6.54 12.81
C LEU A 76 5.08 -6.66 12.08
N ARG A 77 4.17 -5.73 12.35
CA ARG A 77 2.90 -5.63 11.62
C ARG A 77 3.03 -4.60 10.51
N GLN A 78 2.90 -5.03 9.26
CA GLN A 78 2.95 -4.12 8.10
C GLN A 78 1.95 -2.97 8.21
N SER A 79 0.73 -3.24 8.70
CA SER A 79 -0.32 -2.23 8.85
C SER A 79 -0.01 -1.10 9.84
N ARG A 80 1.08 -1.22 10.59
CA ARG A 80 1.53 -0.24 11.58
C ARG A 80 2.78 0.53 11.16
N LEU A 81 3.36 0.17 10.03
CA LEU A 81 4.48 0.90 9.44
C LEU A 81 3.95 2.18 8.74
N PRO A 82 4.65 3.32 8.87
CA PRO A 82 4.24 4.58 8.24
C PRO A 82 4.25 4.50 6.73
N VAL A 83 5.19 3.74 6.17
CA VAL A 83 5.33 3.49 4.74
C VAL A 83 5.38 1.99 4.50
N ALA A 84 4.69 1.51 3.47
CA ALA A 84 4.74 0.11 3.10
C ALA A 84 6.17 -0.28 2.67
N PRO A 85 6.70 -1.40 3.17
CA PRO A 85 8.04 -1.85 2.79
C PRO A 85 8.07 -2.27 1.32
N THR A 86 9.16 -1.93 0.63
CA THR A 86 9.41 -2.46 -0.72
C THR A 86 9.74 -3.95 -0.66
N ALA A 87 9.58 -4.66 -1.77
CA ALA A 87 9.96 -6.07 -1.85
C ALA A 87 11.46 -6.29 -1.55
N ALA A 88 12.32 -5.34 -1.96
CA ALA A 88 13.74 -5.37 -1.68
C ALA A 88 14.03 -5.21 -0.18
N ALA A 89 13.37 -4.25 0.49
CA ALA A 89 13.49 -4.06 1.93
C ALA A 89 12.99 -5.28 2.70
N VAL A 90 11.85 -5.87 2.32
CA VAL A 90 11.34 -7.11 2.95
C VAL A 90 12.35 -8.24 2.86
N THR A 91 13.01 -8.40 1.70
CA THR A 91 14.05 -9.42 1.51
C THR A 91 15.26 -9.15 2.39
N ALA A 92 15.75 -7.91 2.44
CA ALA A 92 16.89 -7.51 3.27
C ALA A 92 16.59 -7.72 4.77
N LEU A 93 15.45 -7.25 5.25
CA LEU A 93 15.02 -7.38 6.65
C LEU A 93 14.84 -8.84 7.05
N ARG A 94 14.27 -9.67 6.18
CA ARG A 94 14.11 -11.11 6.44
C ARG A 94 15.48 -11.78 6.59
N GLY A 95 16.46 -11.43 5.78
CA GLY A 95 17.83 -11.92 5.91
C GLY A 95 18.50 -11.57 7.24
N LYS A 96 18.00 -10.55 7.94
CA LYS A 96 18.47 -10.13 9.28
C LYS A 96 17.60 -10.65 10.45
N GLY A 97 16.58 -11.46 10.16
CA GLY A 97 15.71 -12.04 11.18
C GLY A 97 14.49 -11.19 11.53
N ILE A 98 14.16 -10.20 10.73
CA ILE A 98 12.92 -9.43 10.86
C ILE A 98 11.86 -10.01 9.92
N THR A 99 10.74 -10.44 10.49
CA THR A 99 9.58 -10.91 9.74
C THR A 99 8.47 -9.89 9.80
N ILE A 100 8.05 -9.40 8.63
CA ILE A 100 6.90 -8.52 8.52
C ILE A 100 5.67 -9.40 8.30
N LEU A 101 4.72 -9.31 9.22
CA LEU A 101 3.47 -10.05 9.17
C LEU A 101 2.41 -9.18 8.52
N ASP A 102 1.80 -9.72 7.46
CA ASP A 102 0.54 -9.20 6.97
C ASP A 102 -0.55 -9.56 7.97
N VAL A 103 -1.34 -8.57 8.36
CA VAL A 103 -2.52 -8.85 9.16
C VAL A 103 -3.51 -9.56 8.24
N ALA A 104 -3.64 -10.87 8.42
CA ALA A 104 -4.67 -11.66 7.77
C ALA A 104 -6.03 -10.97 8.01
N GLY A 105 -6.68 -10.49 6.95
CA GLY A 105 -7.96 -9.80 7.02
C GLY A 105 -7.96 -8.33 6.57
N LYS A 106 -6.80 -7.69 6.45
CA LYS A 106 -6.65 -6.52 5.57
C LYS A 106 -5.68 -6.93 4.48
N ALA A 107 -6.24 -7.59 3.46
CA ALA A 107 -5.56 -7.69 2.19
C ALA A 107 -4.92 -6.33 1.90
N GLN A 108 -3.64 -6.31 1.50
CA GLN A 108 -3.15 -5.18 0.70
C GLN A 108 -4.30 -4.76 -0.19
N PRO A 109 -4.52 -3.46 -0.40
CA PRO A 109 -5.56 -3.03 -1.30
C PRO A 109 -5.34 -3.79 -2.61
N GLN A 110 -6.10 -4.87 -2.77
CA GLN A 110 -6.03 -5.65 -4.00
C GLN A 110 -6.48 -4.68 -5.08
N LYS A 111 -5.57 -4.39 -5.97
CA LYS A 111 -5.90 -3.59 -7.12
C LYS A 111 -6.76 -4.47 -8.02
N CYS A 112 -7.98 -4.06 -8.25
CA CYS A 112 -8.89 -4.72 -9.16
C CYS A 112 -8.71 -4.12 -10.55
N THR A 113 -8.36 -4.96 -11.53
CA THR A 113 -8.29 -4.54 -12.93
C THR A 113 -9.67 -4.66 -13.55
N VAL A 114 -10.12 -3.61 -14.22
CA VAL A 114 -11.32 -3.64 -15.06
C VAL A 114 -10.89 -3.96 -16.48
N THR A 115 -11.47 -5.01 -17.03
CA THR A 115 -11.25 -5.44 -18.41
C THR A 115 -12.57 -5.30 -19.16
N TYR A 116 -12.53 -4.75 -20.35
CA TYR A 116 -13.69 -4.55 -21.22
C TYR A 116 -13.64 -5.56 -22.35
N ASP A 117 -14.71 -6.32 -22.53
CA ASP A 117 -14.87 -7.30 -23.59
C ASP A 117 -15.90 -6.76 -24.61
N ALA A 118 -15.53 -6.75 -25.88
CA ALA A 118 -16.38 -6.26 -26.97
C ALA A 118 -17.52 -7.24 -27.36
N ASN A 119 -17.63 -8.39 -26.66
CA ASN A 119 -18.66 -9.41 -26.88
C ASN A 119 -18.87 -9.78 -28.35
N GLY A 120 -17.80 -10.16 -29.02
CA GLY A 120 -17.81 -10.53 -30.44
C GLY A 120 -17.64 -9.36 -31.41
N GLY A 121 -17.69 -8.14 -30.95
CA GLY A 121 -17.28 -6.95 -31.71
C GLY A 121 -15.76 -6.81 -31.80
N THR A 122 -15.30 -5.73 -32.41
CA THR A 122 -13.89 -5.38 -32.53
C THR A 122 -13.59 -4.05 -31.88
N GLY A 123 -12.31 -3.82 -31.57
CA GLY A 123 -11.84 -2.63 -30.88
C GLY A 123 -11.44 -2.88 -29.44
N THR A 124 -10.80 -1.93 -28.82
CA THR A 124 -10.34 -1.99 -27.43
C THR A 124 -10.76 -0.72 -26.68
N VAL A 125 -11.19 -0.91 -25.44
CA VAL A 125 -11.44 0.21 -24.53
C VAL A 125 -10.38 0.18 -23.46
N THR A 126 -9.66 1.29 -23.30
CA THR A 126 -8.62 1.43 -22.28
C THR A 126 -9.16 2.30 -21.15
N ASP A 127 -9.08 1.79 -19.95
CA ASP A 127 -9.37 2.54 -18.74
C ASP A 127 -8.06 3.06 -18.13
N SER A 128 -7.80 4.34 -18.28
CA SER A 128 -6.58 4.99 -17.78
C SER A 128 -6.50 5.04 -16.25
N LYS A 129 -7.62 4.78 -15.55
CA LYS A 129 -7.68 4.75 -14.08
C LYS A 129 -7.49 3.35 -13.50
N SER A 130 -7.58 2.30 -14.34
CA SER A 130 -7.29 0.92 -13.93
C SER A 130 -5.78 0.74 -13.69
N PRO A 131 -5.34 0.04 -12.60
CA PRO A 131 -6.12 -0.74 -11.65
C PRO A 131 -6.67 0.09 -10.48
N TYR A 132 -7.88 -0.21 -10.04
CA TYR A 132 -8.58 0.43 -8.93
C TYR A 132 -8.23 -0.20 -7.57
N ALA A 133 -8.26 0.60 -6.50
CA ALA A 133 -8.19 0.07 -5.15
C ALA A 133 -9.46 -0.74 -4.83
N TYR A 134 -9.33 -1.79 -4.02
CA TYR A 134 -10.50 -2.56 -3.55
C TYR A 134 -11.51 -1.65 -2.84
N GLY A 135 -12.78 -1.76 -3.24
CA GLY A 135 -13.86 -0.92 -2.72
C GLY A 135 -13.98 0.47 -3.35
N ALA A 136 -13.12 0.81 -4.32
CA ALA A 136 -13.24 2.05 -5.07
C ALA A 136 -14.45 2.00 -6.02
N THR A 137 -15.13 3.15 -6.16
CA THR A 137 -16.16 3.30 -7.18
C THR A 137 -15.52 3.38 -8.55
N VAL A 138 -15.92 2.50 -9.45
CA VAL A 138 -15.47 2.46 -10.85
C VAL A 138 -16.46 3.26 -11.70
N THR A 139 -15.98 4.26 -12.40
CA THR A 139 -16.73 4.88 -13.49
C THR A 139 -16.35 4.14 -14.77
N VAL A 140 -17.28 3.38 -15.32
CA VAL A 140 -17.02 2.61 -16.54
C VAL A 140 -16.67 3.53 -17.72
N ALA A 141 -15.69 3.12 -18.53
CA ALA A 141 -15.27 3.88 -19.69
C ALA A 141 -16.37 3.89 -20.77
N ALA A 142 -16.42 4.95 -21.55
CA ALA A 142 -17.33 4.99 -22.72
C ALA A 142 -16.94 3.91 -23.73
N GLY A 143 -17.94 3.31 -24.40
CA GLY A 143 -17.73 2.32 -25.44
C GLY A 143 -17.23 2.87 -26.79
N SER A 144 -16.72 4.12 -26.79
CA SER A 144 -16.15 4.75 -27.98
C SER A 144 -14.91 3.98 -28.46
N GLY A 145 -14.91 3.56 -29.70
CA GLY A 145 -13.84 2.73 -30.26
C GLY A 145 -14.18 1.25 -30.44
N LEU A 146 -15.37 0.85 -30.03
CA LEU A 146 -15.91 -0.45 -30.33
C LEU A 146 -16.67 -0.43 -31.66
N THR A 147 -16.53 -1.50 -32.42
CA THR A 147 -17.26 -1.71 -33.67
C THR A 147 -18.06 -3.01 -33.54
N ALA A 148 -19.29 -3.00 -34.01
CA ALA A 148 -20.15 -4.17 -34.00
C ALA A 148 -19.53 -5.37 -34.75
N PRO A 149 -19.92 -6.60 -34.44
CA PRO A 149 -19.53 -7.79 -35.21
C PRO A 149 -19.84 -7.60 -36.68
N GLN A 150 -18.97 -8.12 -37.56
CA GLN A 150 -19.14 -7.98 -38.99
C GLN A 150 -20.47 -8.62 -39.45
N GLY A 151 -21.25 -7.88 -40.25
CA GLY A 151 -22.56 -8.34 -40.71
C GLY A 151 -23.70 -8.13 -39.71
N SER A 152 -23.49 -7.36 -38.65
CA SER A 152 -24.49 -7.02 -37.64
C SER A 152 -24.82 -5.53 -37.71
N ASP A 153 -26.12 -5.20 -37.64
CA ASP A 153 -26.62 -3.82 -37.52
C ASP A 153 -26.67 -3.33 -36.06
N LYS A 154 -26.06 -4.08 -35.15
CA LYS A 154 -26.07 -3.78 -33.71
C LYS A 154 -25.23 -2.54 -33.39
N THR A 155 -25.65 -1.77 -32.44
CA THR A 155 -24.94 -0.60 -31.90
C THR A 155 -24.62 -0.85 -30.41
N PHE A 156 -23.53 -0.23 -29.93
CA PHE A 156 -23.18 -0.29 -28.52
C PHE A 156 -24.27 0.39 -27.67
N GLN A 157 -24.91 -0.36 -26.79
CA GLN A 157 -25.98 0.13 -25.90
C GLN A 157 -25.46 0.39 -24.49
N GLY A 158 -24.41 -0.29 -24.06
CA GLY A 158 -23.88 -0.18 -22.73
C GLY A 158 -23.03 -1.38 -22.31
N TRP A 159 -22.57 -1.35 -21.08
CA TRP A 159 -21.79 -2.43 -20.47
C TRP A 159 -22.69 -3.30 -19.60
N ALA A 160 -22.52 -4.60 -19.70
CA ALA A 160 -23.11 -5.59 -18.82
C ALA A 160 -22.02 -6.28 -17.98
N LEU A 161 -22.38 -6.79 -16.80
CA LEU A 161 -21.44 -7.50 -15.93
C LEU A 161 -21.07 -8.90 -16.42
N SER A 162 -21.88 -9.44 -17.35
CA SER A 162 -21.61 -10.74 -17.98
C SER A 162 -22.24 -10.78 -19.38
N ALA A 163 -21.78 -11.70 -20.22
CA ALA A 163 -22.35 -11.92 -21.54
C ALA A 163 -23.86 -12.29 -21.47
N ASP A 164 -24.26 -13.04 -20.44
CA ASP A 164 -25.67 -13.44 -20.24
C ASP A 164 -26.58 -12.26 -19.88
N ALA A 165 -26.07 -11.24 -19.21
CA ALA A 165 -26.81 -10.04 -18.92
C ALA A 165 -27.00 -9.17 -20.17
N ALA A 166 -26.04 -9.16 -21.08
CA ALA A 166 -26.12 -8.45 -22.35
C ALA A 166 -27.16 -9.05 -23.31
N ALA A 167 -27.41 -10.33 -23.21
CA ALA A 167 -28.39 -11.03 -24.08
C ALA A 167 -29.84 -10.78 -23.67
N LYS A 168 -30.11 -10.27 -22.48
CA LYS A 168 -31.48 -10.05 -21.96
C LYS A 168 -32.12 -8.75 -22.41
N ASP A 169 -31.33 -7.77 -22.86
CA ASP A 169 -31.82 -6.47 -23.33
C ASP A 169 -32.23 -6.46 -24.81
N ASP A 170 -32.08 -7.58 -25.52
CA ASP A 170 -32.47 -7.75 -26.93
C ASP A 170 -33.88 -8.41 -27.09
N ALA A 171 -34.70 -8.50 -26.03
CA ALA A 171 -36.01 -9.14 -26.07
C ALA A 171 -37.17 -8.14 -25.95
#